data_9c6bfc0ca7e8a987914d79bf5aa60771
#
_entry.id   9c6bfc0ca7e8a987914d79bf5aa60771
#
_cell.length_a   1.000
_cell.length_b   1.000
_cell.length_c   1.000
_cell.angle_alpha   90.00
_cell.angle_beta   90.00
_cell.angle_gamma   90.00
#
_symmetry.space_group_name_H-M   'P 1'
#
loop_
_entity.id
_entity.type
_entity.pdbx_description
1 polymer ?
#
loop_
_entity_poly.entity_id
_entity_poly.type
_entity_poly.pdbx_seq_one_letter_code
_entity_poly.pdbx_strand_id
1 'polypeptide(L)'
;MAAKTKPQDWAYIAAAYQALNNNGLGYERMLALVQHIISSGASDRLFAYTSLDTLKLSNYEPLEESEVLCIHFDRQNQLFCFDYSATDYKLYDQEQPEFHRKYPAESGIEKFDQFLRWIRW
;
A
#
# COMPACT_ATOMS: atom_id res chain seq x y z
N MET A 1 -8.25 -25.53 0.37
CA MET A 1 -7.70 -24.49 -0.51
C MET A 1 -7.96 -23.13 0.09
N ALA A 2 -6.89 -22.35 0.22
CA ALA A 2 -7.03 -21.02 0.78
C ALA A 2 -7.79 -20.11 -0.19
N ALA A 3 -8.74 -19.34 0.33
CA ALA A 3 -9.44 -18.36 -0.48
C ALA A 3 -8.50 -17.17 -0.75
N LYS A 4 -8.50 -16.71 -2.00
CA LYS A 4 -7.75 -15.51 -2.35
C LYS A 4 -8.48 -14.28 -1.82
N THR A 5 -7.73 -13.31 -1.35
CA THR A 5 -8.28 -12.06 -0.86
C THR A 5 -8.84 -11.24 -2.02
N LYS A 6 -10.09 -10.82 -1.90
CA LYS A 6 -10.71 -9.98 -2.91
C LYS A 6 -10.32 -8.52 -2.67
N PRO A 7 -10.01 -7.77 -3.74
CA PRO A 7 -9.73 -6.35 -3.59
C PRO A 7 -10.98 -5.59 -3.15
N GLN A 8 -10.76 -4.51 -2.41
CA GLN A 8 -11.81 -3.59 -1.98
C GLN A 8 -11.82 -2.38 -2.93
N ASP A 9 -12.99 -1.74 -3.04
CA ASP A 9 -13.06 -0.48 -3.77
C ASP A 9 -12.18 0.57 -3.11
N TRP A 10 -11.50 1.36 -3.92
CA TRP A 10 -10.66 2.44 -3.40
C TRP A 10 -11.48 3.46 -2.62
N ALA A 11 -12.72 3.72 -3.03
CA ALA A 11 -13.61 4.60 -2.29
C ALA A 11 -13.92 4.04 -0.90
N TYR A 12 -14.10 2.73 -0.79
CA TYR A 12 -14.30 2.08 0.50
C TYR A 12 -13.07 2.22 1.40
N ILE A 13 -11.88 2.04 0.81
CA ILE A 13 -10.62 2.16 1.55
C ILE A 13 -10.45 3.60 2.06
N ALA A 14 -10.73 4.59 1.22
CA ALA A 14 -10.66 6.00 1.64
C ALA A 14 -11.64 6.28 2.79
N ALA A 15 -12.86 5.75 2.69
CA ALA A 15 -13.86 5.93 3.74
C ALA A 15 -13.42 5.26 5.06
N ALA A 16 -12.75 4.13 4.97
CA ALA A 16 -12.24 3.44 6.16
C ALA A 16 -11.21 4.29 6.91
N TYR A 17 -10.26 4.89 6.19
CA TYR A 17 -9.29 5.78 6.83
C TYR A 17 -9.93 7.07 7.33
N GLN A 18 -10.92 7.60 6.62
CA GLN A 18 -11.65 8.77 7.08
C GLN A 18 -12.37 8.47 8.40
N ALA A 19 -12.96 7.28 8.53
CA ALA A 19 -13.62 6.88 9.76
C ALA A 19 -12.64 6.82 10.93
N LEU A 20 -11.42 6.30 10.70
CA LEU A 20 -10.39 6.29 11.72
C LEU A 20 -10.01 7.72 12.13
N ASN A 21 -9.90 8.63 11.17
CA ASN A 21 -9.59 10.02 11.47
C ASN A 21 -10.73 10.70 12.25
N ASN A 22 -11.98 10.40 11.92
CA ASN A 22 -13.13 10.94 12.64
C ASN A 22 -13.15 10.50 14.11
N ASN A 23 -12.51 9.38 14.41
CA ASN A 23 -12.37 8.89 15.77
C ASN A 23 -11.06 9.35 16.43
N GLY A 24 -10.34 10.27 15.80
CA GLY A 24 -9.14 10.86 16.37
C GLY A 24 -7.92 9.95 16.36
N LEU A 25 -7.88 8.95 15.48
CA LEU A 25 -6.81 7.97 15.48
C LEU A 25 -5.58 8.39 14.67
N GLY A 26 -5.64 9.53 13.96
CA GLY A 26 -4.42 10.12 13.37
C GLY A 26 -3.91 9.45 12.11
N TYR A 27 -4.81 9.07 11.20
CA TYR A 27 -4.44 8.46 9.92
C TYR A 27 -4.59 9.41 8.73
N GLU A 28 -4.45 10.71 8.95
CA GLU A 28 -4.60 11.72 7.90
C GLU A 28 -3.60 11.49 6.77
N ARG A 29 -2.38 11.07 7.10
CA ARG A 29 -1.35 10.78 6.10
C ARG A 29 -1.71 9.57 5.25
N MET A 30 -2.31 8.53 5.85
CA MET A 30 -2.77 7.37 5.09
C MET A 30 -3.91 7.74 4.17
N LEU A 31 -4.86 8.55 4.64
CA LEU A 31 -5.95 9.03 3.80
C LEU A 31 -5.42 9.86 2.64
N ALA A 32 -4.46 10.74 2.90
CA ALA A 32 -3.84 11.54 1.84
C ALA A 32 -3.16 10.67 0.78
N LEU A 33 -2.48 9.61 1.21
CA LEU A 33 -1.86 8.67 0.28
C LEU A 33 -2.91 7.97 -0.58
N VAL A 34 -3.99 7.48 0.03
CA VAL A 34 -5.07 6.81 -0.69
C VAL A 34 -5.71 7.76 -1.70
N GLN A 35 -5.97 9.00 -1.29
CA GLN A 35 -6.54 10.02 -2.18
C GLN A 35 -5.60 10.32 -3.34
N HIS A 36 -4.30 10.34 -3.11
CA HIS A 36 -3.31 10.51 -4.17
C HIS A 36 -3.35 9.33 -5.16
N ILE A 37 -3.44 8.10 -4.66
CA ILE A 37 -3.53 6.92 -5.52
C ILE A 37 -4.76 7.02 -6.43
N ILE A 38 -5.89 7.47 -5.88
CA ILE A 38 -7.11 7.64 -6.66
C ILE A 38 -6.94 8.76 -7.69
N SER A 39 -6.49 9.94 -7.26
CA SER A 39 -6.44 11.12 -8.13
C SER A 39 -5.36 11.02 -9.20
N SER A 40 -4.29 10.27 -8.96
CA SER A 40 -3.23 10.10 -9.95
C SER A 40 -3.55 9.05 -11.01
N GLY A 41 -4.65 8.30 -10.85
CA GLY A 41 -5.01 7.23 -11.77
C GLY A 41 -4.37 5.89 -11.44
N ALA A 42 -3.49 5.82 -10.44
CA ALA A 42 -2.87 4.55 -10.06
C ALA A 42 -3.90 3.52 -9.61
N SER A 43 -5.01 3.97 -9.03
CA SER A 43 -6.10 3.08 -8.60
C SER A 43 -6.72 2.29 -9.75
N ASP A 44 -6.56 2.74 -10.99
CA ASP A 44 -7.12 2.04 -12.14
C ASP A 44 -6.38 0.73 -12.45
N ARG A 45 -5.16 0.59 -11.95
CA ARG A 45 -4.34 -0.59 -12.23
C ARG A 45 -3.88 -1.33 -10.97
N LEU A 46 -4.18 -0.81 -9.79
CA LEU A 46 -3.77 -1.43 -8.53
C LEU A 46 -4.98 -1.98 -7.78
N PHE A 47 -4.79 -3.14 -7.19
CA PHE A 47 -5.79 -3.83 -6.40
C PHE A 47 -5.34 -3.79 -4.95
N ALA A 48 -6.25 -3.48 -4.04
CA ALA A 48 -5.89 -3.25 -2.65
C ALA A 48 -6.96 -3.72 -1.67
N TYR A 49 -6.54 -3.93 -0.45
CA TYR A 49 -7.45 -4.08 0.67
C TYR A 49 -6.75 -3.60 1.95
N THR A 50 -7.56 -3.33 2.97
CA THR A 50 -7.04 -2.99 4.29
C THR A 50 -7.12 -4.19 5.21
N SER A 51 -6.08 -4.37 6.01
CA SER A 51 -6.06 -5.35 7.10
C SER A 51 -5.71 -4.59 8.35
N LEU A 52 -6.70 -4.40 9.22
CA LEU A 52 -6.61 -3.45 10.34
C LEU A 52 -6.33 -2.04 9.77
N ASP A 53 -5.19 -1.47 10.07
CA ASP A 53 -4.79 -0.14 9.59
C ASP A 53 -3.73 -0.21 8.49
N THR A 54 -3.38 -1.40 8.03
CA THR A 54 -2.37 -1.60 7.00
C THR A 54 -3.04 -1.67 5.64
N LEU A 55 -2.49 -0.94 4.68
CA LEU A 55 -2.91 -0.98 3.28
C LEU A 55 -2.05 -2.00 2.55
N LYS A 56 -2.68 -3.01 1.97
CA LYS A 56 -1.99 -4.01 1.16
C LYS A 56 -2.43 -3.86 -0.28
N LEU A 57 -1.47 -3.82 -1.20
CA LEU A 57 -1.77 -3.61 -2.60
C LEU A 57 -0.85 -4.41 -3.51
N SER A 58 -1.36 -4.67 -4.73
CA SER A 58 -0.66 -5.42 -5.75
C SER A 58 -1.16 -4.99 -7.12
N ASN A 59 -0.36 -5.31 -8.14
CA ASN A 59 -0.75 -5.11 -9.53
C ASN A 59 -1.54 -6.31 -10.10
N TYR A 60 -1.89 -7.26 -9.26
CA TYR A 60 -2.56 -8.50 -9.68
C TYR A 60 -3.93 -8.65 -9.04
N GLU A 61 -4.90 -9.19 -9.80
CA GLU A 61 -6.23 -9.52 -9.31
C GLU A 61 -6.48 -11.02 -9.49
N PRO A 62 -6.95 -11.76 -8.47
CA PRO A 62 -7.08 -11.31 -7.09
C PRO A 62 -5.72 -11.03 -6.46
N LEU A 63 -5.73 -10.35 -5.31
CA LEU A 63 -4.48 -10.04 -4.63
C LEU A 63 -3.71 -11.32 -4.33
N GLU A 64 -2.49 -11.38 -4.82
CA GLU A 64 -1.62 -12.53 -4.67
C GLU A 64 -0.55 -12.22 -3.64
N GLU A 65 -0.30 -13.18 -2.75
CA GLU A 65 0.76 -13.01 -1.76
C GLU A 65 2.15 -13.14 -2.38
N SER A 66 2.22 -13.64 -3.63
CA SER A 66 3.50 -13.77 -4.32
C SER A 66 4.15 -12.43 -4.61
N GLU A 67 3.36 -11.36 -4.68
CA GLU A 67 3.90 -10.01 -4.86
C GLU A 67 2.94 -9.01 -4.23
N VAL A 68 3.32 -8.41 -3.11
CA VAL A 68 2.45 -7.49 -2.37
C VAL A 68 3.28 -6.40 -1.71
N LEU A 69 2.74 -5.17 -1.75
CA LEU A 69 3.27 -4.04 -0.99
C LEU A 69 2.33 -3.77 0.19
N CYS A 70 2.88 -3.78 1.40
CA CYS A 70 2.15 -3.41 2.60
C CYS A 70 2.63 -2.03 3.06
N ILE A 71 1.70 -1.13 3.27
CA ILE A 71 2.01 0.21 3.76
C ILE A 71 1.32 0.41 5.11
N HIS A 72 2.12 0.72 6.10
CA HIS A 72 1.66 0.99 7.45
C HIS A 72 2.20 2.36 7.88
N PHE A 73 1.40 3.12 8.62
CA PHE A 73 1.83 4.41 9.14
C PHE A 73 2.06 4.31 10.64
N ASP A 74 3.31 4.53 11.05
CA ASP A 74 3.69 4.60 12.46
C ASP A 74 3.33 6.00 12.96
N ARG A 75 2.21 6.10 13.66
CA ARG A 75 1.69 7.38 14.15
C ARG A 75 2.57 7.99 15.22
N GLN A 76 3.21 7.15 16.02
CA GLN A 76 4.04 7.62 17.12
C GLN A 76 5.29 8.33 16.61
N ASN A 77 5.92 7.77 15.58
CA ASN A 77 7.16 8.29 15.01
C ASN A 77 6.95 9.07 13.73
N GLN A 78 5.71 9.15 13.23
CA GLN A 78 5.34 9.85 11.99
C GLN A 78 6.14 9.33 10.80
N LEU A 79 6.14 8.01 10.63
CA LEU A 79 6.86 7.34 9.55
C LEU A 79 5.93 6.44 8.76
N PHE A 80 6.08 6.45 7.44
CA PHE A 80 5.50 5.42 6.58
C PHE A 80 6.44 4.21 6.56
N CYS A 81 5.88 3.03 6.77
CA CYS A 81 6.63 1.77 6.66
C CYS A 81 6.17 1.05 5.40
N PHE A 82 7.09 0.87 4.46
CA PHE A 82 6.82 0.19 3.20
C PHE A 82 7.48 -1.18 3.25
N ASP A 83 6.66 -2.22 3.17
CA ASP A 83 7.14 -3.60 3.19
C ASP A 83 6.66 -4.30 1.91
N TYR A 84 7.60 -4.56 1.02
CA TYR A 84 7.31 -5.26 -0.22
C TYR A 84 7.97 -6.62 -0.18
N SER A 85 7.22 -7.64 -0.54
CA SER A 85 7.74 -8.98 -0.64
C SER A 85 7.21 -9.66 -1.89
N ALA A 86 8.02 -10.55 -2.43
CA ALA A 86 7.62 -11.37 -3.55
C ALA A 86 8.26 -12.75 -3.42
N THR A 87 7.43 -13.77 -3.62
CA THR A 87 7.89 -15.15 -3.63
C THR A 87 7.91 -15.71 -5.05
N ASP A 88 7.53 -14.87 -6.01
CA ASP A 88 7.45 -15.22 -7.41
C ASP A 88 8.83 -15.20 -8.06
N TYR A 89 8.98 -16.02 -9.11
CA TYR A 89 10.18 -16.05 -9.93
C TYR A 89 10.57 -14.69 -10.51
N LYS A 90 9.62 -13.75 -10.59
CA LYS A 90 9.89 -12.40 -11.08
C LYS A 90 11.11 -11.77 -10.40
N LEU A 91 11.34 -12.11 -9.14
CA LEU A 91 12.42 -11.53 -8.36
C LEU A 91 13.62 -12.43 -8.19
N TYR A 92 13.63 -13.60 -8.83
CA TYR A 92 14.79 -14.49 -8.75
C TYR A 92 16.05 -13.86 -9.32
N ASP A 93 15.89 -13.06 -10.35
CA ASP A 93 17.03 -12.39 -10.98
C ASP A 93 17.39 -11.08 -10.32
N GLN A 94 16.67 -10.70 -9.27
CA GLN A 94 16.92 -9.47 -8.54
C GLN A 94 17.63 -9.78 -7.24
N GLU A 95 18.53 -8.89 -6.86
CA GLU A 95 19.29 -9.07 -5.64
C GLU A 95 18.43 -8.89 -4.38
N GLN A 96 17.28 -8.25 -4.51
CA GLN A 96 16.42 -7.95 -3.37
C GLN A 96 15.01 -8.47 -3.58
N PRO A 97 14.74 -9.71 -3.14
CA PRO A 97 13.38 -10.25 -3.19
C PRO A 97 12.45 -9.59 -2.20
N GLU A 98 12.99 -8.83 -1.27
CA GLU A 98 12.22 -8.11 -0.27
C GLU A 98 12.74 -6.68 -0.15
N PHE A 99 11.83 -5.80 0.27
CA PHE A 99 12.12 -4.39 0.38
C PHE A 99 11.41 -3.87 1.63
N HIS A 100 12.19 -3.37 2.57
CA HIS A 100 11.67 -2.81 3.82
C HIS A 100 12.27 -1.42 4.02
N ARG A 101 11.42 -0.41 3.99
CA ARG A 101 11.88 0.99 4.11
C ARG A 101 10.93 1.78 4.99
N LYS A 102 11.50 2.74 5.69
CA LYS A 102 10.74 3.70 6.48
C LYS A 102 11.03 5.09 5.96
N TYR A 103 9.99 5.90 5.79
CA TYR A 103 10.11 7.24 5.23
C TYR A 103 9.38 8.24 6.11
N PRO A 104 9.89 9.48 6.24
CA PRO A 104 9.16 10.53 6.95
C PRO A 104 7.76 10.73 6.35
N ALA A 105 6.83 11.16 7.19
CA ALA A 105 5.43 11.33 6.80
C ALA A 105 5.28 12.20 5.55
N GLU A 106 6.06 13.29 5.46
CA GLU A 106 5.99 14.22 4.33
C GLU A 106 6.55 13.66 3.03
N SER A 107 7.27 12.53 3.08
CA SER A 107 7.88 11.92 1.90
C SER A 107 7.09 10.71 1.37
N GLY A 108 6.03 10.31 2.05
CA GLY A 108 5.33 9.05 1.74
C GLY A 108 4.79 8.99 0.32
N ILE A 109 4.14 10.06 -0.13
CA ILE A 109 3.53 10.10 -1.46
C ILE A 109 4.61 10.05 -2.54
N GLU A 110 5.66 10.84 -2.39
CA GLU A 110 6.78 10.83 -3.34
C GLU A 110 7.43 9.45 -3.41
N LYS A 111 7.67 8.84 -2.26
CA LYS A 111 8.29 7.52 -2.19
C LYS A 111 7.40 6.43 -2.76
N PHE A 112 6.09 6.56 -2.59
CA PHE A 112 5.14 5.66 -3.21
C PHE A 112 5.23 5.73 -4.75
N ASP A 113 5.25 6.93 -5.30
CA ASP A 113 5.37 7.11 -6.76
C ASP A 113 6.69 6.55 -7.27
N GLN A 114 7.79 6.76 -6.54
CA GLN A 114 9.08 6.20 -6.90
C GLN A 114 9.07 4.68 -6.87
N PHE A 115 8.40 4.10 -5.87
CA PHE A 115 8.26 2.65 -5.77
C PHE A 115 7.53 2.09 -6.98
N LEU A 116 6.42 2.70 -7.38
CA LEU A 116 5.64 2.23 -8.53
C LEU A 116 6.49 2.21 -9.81
N ARG A 117 7.31 3.24 -10.00
CA ARG A 117 8.20 3.30 -11.15
C ARG A 117 9.29 2.22 -11.08
N TRP A 118 9.83 2.00 -9.91
CA TRP A 118 10.87 0.99 -9.71
C TRP A 118 10.36 -0.42 -9.96
N ILE A 119 9.18 -0.75 -9.42
CA ILE A 119 8.61 -2.09 -9.56
C ILE A 119 7.85 -2.27 -10.87
N ARG A 120 7.58 -1.18 -11.58
CA ARG A 120 6.83 -1.17 -12.85
C ARG A 120 5.38 -1.62 -12.68
N TRP A 121 4.75 -1.12 -11.67
CA TRP A 121 3.32 -1.30 -11.46
C TRP A 121 2.51 -0.18 -12.09
#